data_ed97e83450cebbbb751affb85376f3b1
#
_entry.id   ed97e83450cebbbb751affb85376f3b1
#
_cell.length_a   1.000
_cell.length_b   1.000
_cell.length_c   1.000
_cell.angle_alpha   90.00
_cell.angle_beta   90.00
_cell.angle_gamma   90.00
#
_symmetry.space_group_name_H-M   'P 1'
#
loop_
_entity.id
_entity.type
_entity.pdbx_description
1 polymer ?
#
loop_
_entity_poly.entity_id
_entity_poly.type
_entity_poly.pdbx_seq_one_letter_code
_entity_poly.pdbx_strand_id
1 'polypeptide(L)'
;GELLADPGTTVLVEGARSAHLYTVLAGWGFRYKILEDGRRQILNYVVPGDMIGLQGAVMAEMQHSVEALTPLTLCVFERSRLFSLFERHAGLGFDLTWLASREETILDEHLLSVGRRSALERASYLLAFLFERGRVSGIVTEERRHVPITQTHLADTLGLSIVHTNKTLKKL
;
A
#
# COMPACT_ATOMS: atom_id res chain seq x y z
N GLY A 1 -18.99 -6.88 6.03
CA GLY A 1 -19.52 -5.58 5.66
C GLY A 1 -18.62 -4.86 4.70
N GLU A 2 -19.06 -3.72 4.19
CA GLU A 2 -18.25 -2.85 3.34
C GLU A 2 -18.02 -1.50 4.04
N LEU A 3 -16.85 -0.91 3.79
CA LEU A 3 -16.47 0.43 4.23
C LEU A 3 -16.05 1.23 2.99
N LEU A 4 -16.61 2.43 2.85
CA LEU A 4 -16.20 3.41 1.86
C LEU A 4 -15.36 4.47 2.55
N ALA A 5 -14.18 4.76 2.02
CA ALA A 5 -13.30 5.80 2.51
C ALA A 5 -13.04 6.82 1.41
N ASP A 6 -13.27 8.10 1.71
CA ASP A 6 -12.97 9.21 0.82
C ASP A 6 -11.45 9.41 0.69
N PRO A 7 -10.96 9.98 -0.43
CA PRO A 7 -9.55 10.34 -0.59
C PRO A 7 -9.03 11.16 0.58
N GLY A 8 -7.86 10.81 1.11
CA GLY A 8 -7.24 11.44 2.28
C GLY A 8 -7.71 10.88 3.63
N THR A 9 -8.67 9.95 3.65
CA THR A 9 -9.10 9.30 4.88
C THR A 9 -8.05 8.30 5.35
N THR A 10 -7.58 8.43 6.60
CA THR A 10 -6.74 7.41 7.25
C THR A 10 -7.61 6.27 7.75
N VAL A 11 -7.48 5.10 7.14
CA VAL A 11 -8.27 3.89 7.48
C VAL A 11 -7.68 3.15 8.68
N LEU A 12 -6.35 3.09 8.74
CA LEU A 12 -5.59 2.46 9.82
C LEU A 12 -4.48 3.40 10.27
N VAL A 13 -4.27 3.47 11.59
CA VAL A 13 -3.29 4.38 12.20
C VAL A 13 -2.17 3.56 12.84
N GLU A 14 -0.90 3.93 12.61
CA GLU A 14 0.28 3.32 13.27
C GLU A 14 0.14 3.39 14.80
N GLY A 15 0.51 2.31 15.49
CA GLY A 15 0.41 2.16 16.94
C GLY A 15 -1.01 1.88 17.47
N ALA A 16 -2.04 2.05 16.64
CA ALA A 16 -3.41 1.78 17.05
C ALA A 16 -3.73 0.28 17.00
N ARG A 17 -4.62 -0.16 17.87
CA ARG A 17 -5.25 -1.48 17.80
C ARG A 17 -6.45 -1.40 16.87
N SER A 18 -6.51 -2.30 15.88
CA SER A 18 -7.68 -2.42 15.03
C SER A 18 -8.49 -3.67 15.40
N ALA A 19 -9.80 -3.50 15.53
CA ALA A 19 -10.73 -4.61 15.66
C ALA A 19 -11.01 -5.31 14.33
N HIS A 20 -10.57 -4.71 13.23
CA HIS A 20 -10.86 -5.16 11.87
C HIS A 20 -9.59 -5.25 11.02
N LEU A 21 -9.65 -6.10 10.03
CA LEU A 21 -8.77 -6.12 8.87
C LEU A 21 -9.63 -6.01 7.61
N TYR A 22 -9.02 -5.65 6.50
CA TYR A 22 -9.78 -5.31 5.30
C TYR A 22 -9.14 -5.91 4.05
N THR A 23 -9.98 -6.27 3.07
CA THR A 23 -9.55 -6.51 1.70
C THR A 23 -9.96 -5.34 0.83
N VAL A 24 -9.05 -4.82 0.03
CA VAL A 24 -9.34 -3.76 -0.93
C VAL A 24 -10.18 -4.33 -2.08
N LEU A 25 -11.37 -3.77 -2.31
CA LEU A 25 -12.28 -4.15 -3.40
C LEU A 25 -12.16 -3.21 -4.60
N ALA A 26 -11.99 -1.92 -4.35
CA ALA A 26 -11.84 -0.91 -5.39
C ALA A 26 -11.04 0.29 -4.90
N GLY A 27 -10.41 1.02 -5.83
CA GLY A 27 -9.65 2.23 -5.53
C GLY A 27 -8.17 1.98 -5.23
N TRP A 28 -7.47 3.07 -4.92
CA TRP A 28 -6.07 3.10 -4.53
C TRP A 28 -5.92 3.63 -3.12
N GLY A 29 -4.99 3.07 -2.36
CA GLY A 29 -4.51 3.60 -1.10
C GLY A 29 -2.99 3.44 -1.00
N PHE A 30 -2.42 3.84 0.11
CA PHE A 30 -0.99 3.64 0.39
C PHE A 30 -0.74 3.44 1.88
N ARG A 31 0.34 2.73 2.18
CA ARG A 31 0.86 2.50 3.53
C ARG A 31 2.04 3.43 3.77
N TYR A 32 2.10 4.04 4.94
CA TYR A 32 3.14 5.01 5.26
C TYR A 32 3.52 5.03 6.73
N LYS A 33 4.71 5.57 6.99
CA LYS A 33 5.19 5.97 8.31
C LYS A 33 5.56 7.44 8.28
N ILE A 34 5.48 8.09 9.46
CA ILE A 34 5.85 9.48 9.64
C ILE A 34 6.95 9.55 10.70
N LEU A 35 8.01 10.31 10.43
CA LEU A 35 9.03 10.65 11.42
C LEU A 35 8.52 11.72 12.37
N GLU A 36 9.16 11.89 13.52
CA GLU A 36 8.83 12.92 14.52
C GLU A 36 8.86 14.35 13.95
N ASP A 37 9.67 14.61 12.93
CA ASP A 37 9.76 15.89 12.23
C ASP A 37 8.71 16.09 11.13
N GLY A 38 7.77 15.14 10.99
CA GLY A 38 6.65 15.19 10.05
C GLY A 38 6.98 14.67 8.64
N ARG A 39 8.21 14.27 8.33
CA ARG A 39 8.55 13.65 7.04
C ARG A 39 7.88 12.29 6.92
N ARG A 40 7.19 12.09 5.81
CA ARG A 40 6.46 10.85 5.50
C ARG A 40 7.30 9.96 4.58
N GLN A 41 7.30 8.66 4.87
CA GLN A 41 7.78 7.63 3.96
C GLN A 41 6.60 6.77 3.54
N ILE A 42 6.27 6.76 2.26
CA ILE A 42 5.33 5.78 1.69
C ILE A 42 6.10 4.47 1.50
N LEU A 43 5.54 3.40 2.08
CA LEU A 43 6.15 2.07 2.08
C LEU A 43 5.72 1.26 0.86
N ASN A 44 4.43 1.29 0.53
CA ASN A 44 3.83 0.61 -0.61
C ASN A 44 2.43 1.19 -0.88
N TYR A 45 1.91 0.92 -2.06
CA TYR A 45 0.54 1.23 -2.44
C TYR A 45 -0.33 0.00 -2.34
N VAL A 46 -1.61 0.20 -2.06
CA VAL A 46 -2.60 -0.87 -1.97
C VAL A 46 -3.63 -0.72 -3.09
N VAL A 47 -3.99 -1.84 -3.69
CA VAL A 47 -4.87 -1.96 -4.85
C VAL A 47 -5.87 -3.10 -4.63
N PRO A 48 -6.92 -3.26 -5.44
CA PRO A 48 -7.86 -4.37 -5.32
C PRO A 48 -7.16 -5.74 -5.24
N GLY A 49 -7.61 -6.54 -4.28
CA GLY A 49 -7.03 -7.84 -3.93
C GLY A 49 -6.00 -7.80 -2.80
N ASP A 50 -5.50 -6.63 -2.41
CA ASP A 50 -4.59 -6.53 -1.27
C ASP A 50 -5.36 -6.59 0.06
N MET A 51 -4.68 -7.12 1.08
CA MET A 51 -5.19 -7.12 2.45
C MET A 51 -4.43 -6.10 3.30
N ILE A 52 -5.16 -5.33 4.10
CA ILE A 52 -4.60 -4.36 5.04
C ILE A 52 -5.08 -4.66 6.47
N GLY A 53 -4.27 -4.34 7.45
CA GLY A 53 -4.57 -4.60 8.86
C GLY A 53 -4.07 -5.94 9.39
N LEU A 54 -3.43 -6.79 8.57
CA LEU A 54 -2.95 -8.11 8.99
C LEU A 54 -1.94 -8.02 10.14
N GLN A 55 -1.02 -7.03 10.11
CA GLN A 55 -0.08 -6.80 11.22
C GLN A 55 -0.81 -6.56 12.53
N GLY A 56 -1.78 -5.64 12.55
CA GLY A 56 -2.60 -5.37 13.73
C GLY A 56 -3.39 -6.59 14.19
N ALA A 57 -3.81 -7.46 13.27
CA ALA A 57 -4.51 -8.68 13.61
C ALA A 57 -3.61 -9.71 14.31
N VAL A 58 -2.35 -9.83 13.93
CA VAL A 58 -1.40 -10.83 14.45
C VAL A 58 -0.54 -10.26 15.58
N MET A 59 -0.05 -9.01 15.44
CA MET A 59 0.92 -8.37 16.33
C MET A 59 0.27 -7.42 17.36
N ALA A 60 -1.05 -7.37 17.41
CA ALA A 60 -1.90 -6.54 18.26
C ALA A 60 -2.00 -5.05 17.86
N GLU A 61 -0.96 -4.44 17.33
CA GLU A 61 -0.92 -3.03 16.94
C GLU A 61 -0.46 -2.87 15.49
N MET A 62 -0.96 -1.84 14.82
CA MET A 62 -0.54 -1.50 13.47
C MET A 62 0.88 -0.93 13.47
N GLN A 63 1.72 -1.40 12.57
CA GLN A 63 3.11 -0.95 12.44
C GLN A 63 3.29 0.15 11.39
N HIS A 64 2.22 0.56 10.73
CA HIS A 64 2.15 1.65 9.75
C HIS A 64 0.71 2.17 9.65
N SER A 65 0.55 3.36 9.10
CA SER A 65 -0.75 3.92 8.75
C SER A 65 -1.15 3.56 7.31
N VAL A 66 -2.46 3.55 7.03
CA VAL A 66 -3.02 3.34 5.68
C VAL A 66 -3.98 4.47 5.37
N GLU A 67 -3.82 5.10 4.21
CA GLU A 67 -4.63 6.23 3.73
C GLU A 67 -5.22 5.91 2.35
N ALA A 68 -6.47 6.35 2.14
CA ALA A 68 -7.13 6.29 0.85
C ALA A 68 -6.55 7.35 -0.11
N LEU A 69 -6.05 6.94 -1.26
CA LEU A 69 -5.55 7.83 -2.31
C LEU A 69 -6.66 8.28 -3.28
N THR A 70 -7.57 7.36 -3.57
CA THR A 70 -8.81 7.61 -4.32
C THR A 70 -9.99 7.14 -3.47
N PRO A 71 -11.26 7.34 -3.89
CA PRO A 71 -12.35 6.63 -3.23
C PRO A 71 -12.01 5.15 -3.11
N LEU A 72 -11.98 4.64 -1.87
CA LEU A 72 -11.49 3.30 -1.54
C LEU A 72 -12.64 2.47 -0.96
N THR A 73 -12.94 1.35 -1.59
CA THR A 73 -13.94 0.39 -1.11
C THR A 73 -13.24 -0.79 -0.47
N LEU A 74 -13.62 -1.11 0.74
CA LEU A 74 -12.99 -2.13 1.58
C LEU A 74 -14.03 -3.16 2.04
N CYS A 75 -13.72 -4.44 1.94
CA CYS A 75 -14.44 -5.50 2.62
C CYS A 75 -13.91 -5.62 4.06
N VAL A 76 -14.81 -5.54 5.04
CA VAL A 76 -14.47 -5.49 6.48
C VAL A 76 -14.56 -6.88 7.09
N PHE A 77 -13.50 -7.32 7.76
CA PHE A 77 -13.44 -8.57 8.53
C PHE A 77 -13.15 -8.27 10.00
N GLU A 78 -13.86 -8.95 10.89
CA GLU A 78 -13.57 -8.91 12.31
C GLU A 78 -12.31 -9.71 12.65
N ARG A 79 -11.35 -9.06 13.31
CA ARG A 79 -10.11 -9.70 13.77
C ARG A 79 -10.37 -10.96 14.61
N SER A 80 -11.39 -10.92 15.49
CA SER A 80 -11.76 -12.03 16.37
C SER A 80 -12.12 -13.32 15.63
N ARG A 81 -12.52 -13.21 14.37
CA ARG A 81 -12.92 -14.36 13.54
C ARG A 81 -11.76 -14.97 12.73
N LEU A 82 -10.58 -14.34 12.72
CA LEU A 82 -9.48 -14.77 11.86
C LEU A 82 -9.04 -16.21 12.13
N PHE A 83 -8.82 -16.56 13.41
CA PHE A 83 -8.40 -17.92 13.78
C PHE A 83 -9.46 -18.97 13.49
N SER A 84 -10.73 -18.71 13.81
CA SER A 84 -11.82 -19.64 13.51
C SER A 84 -12.05 -19.82 12.00
N LEU A 85 -11.64 -18.83 11.19
CA LEU A 85 -11.65 -18.93 9.74
C LEU A 85 -10.56 -19.88 9.25
N PHE A 86 -9.34 -19.81 9.83
CA PHE A 86 -8.24 -20.71 9.52
C PHE A 86 -8.56 -22.17 9.89
N GLU A 87 -9.16 -22.39 11.06
CA GLU A 87 -9.57 -23.74 11.48
C GLU A 87 -10.56 -24.38 10.52
N ARG A 88 -11.50 -23.60 9.97
CA ARG A 88 -12.51 -24.08 9.04
C ARG A 88 -12.02 -24.15 7.60
N HIS A 89 -11.06 -23.31 7.23
CA HIS A 89 -10.54 -23.15 5.87
C HIS A 89 -9.02 -23.00 5.92
N ALA A 90 -8.32 -24.11 6.14
CA ALA A 90 -6.84 -24.11 6.28
C ALA A 90 -6.13 -23.49 5.05
N GLY A 91 -6.71 -23.61 3.85
CA GLY A 91 -6.20 -22.97 2.64
C GLY A 91 -6.09 -21.46 2.74
N LEU A 92 -7.00 -20.78 3.45
CA LEU A 92 -6.92 -19.34 3.67
C LEU A 92 -5.70 -18.93 4.50
N GLY A 93 -5.26 -19.78 5.42
CA GLY A 93 -4.02 -19.55 6.17
C GLY A 93 -2.80 -19.52 5.24
N PHE A 94 -2.76 -20.44 4.27
CA PHE A 94 -1.73 -20.44 3.23
C PHE A 94 -1.82 -19.20 2.34
N ASP A 95 -3.01 -18.83 1.88
CA ASP A 95 -3.22 -17.66 1.02
C ASP A 95 -2.77 -16.36 1.70
N LEU A 96 -3.07 -16.20 3.00
CA LEU A 96 -2.60 -15.05 3.78
C LEU A 96 -1.09 -15.05 3.99
N THR A 97 -0.49 -16.20 4.21
CA THR A 97 0.97 -16.34 4.30
C THR A 97 1.62 -15.98 2.97
N TRP A 98 1.04 -16.42 1.86
CA TRP A 98 1.50 -16.05 0.51
C TRP A 98 1.41 -14.54 0.29
N LEU A 99 0.29 -13.90 0.65
CA LEU A 99 0.13 -12.44 0.55
C LEU A 99 1.17 -11.70 1.40
N ALA A 100 1.45 -12.16 2.62
CA ALA A 100 2.47 -11.57 3.49
C ALA A 100 3.87 -11.71 2.88
N SER A 101 4.22 -12.88 2.34
CA SER A 101 5.52 -13.13 1.68
C SER A 101 5.68 -12.29 0.39
N ARG A 102 4.60 -12.12 -0.36
CA ARG A 102 4.58 -11.22 -1.53
C ARG A 102 4.83 -9.77 -1.13
N GLU A 103 4.24 -9.31 -0.02
CA GLU A 103 4.49 -7.97 0.50
C GLU A 103 5.95 -7.79 0.94
N GLU A 104 6.55 -8.77 1.59
CA GLU A 104 7.98 -8.78 1.92
C GLU A 104 8.83 -8.61 0.67
N THR A 105 8.59 -9.39 -0.38
CA THR A 105 9.29 -9.26 -1.67
C THR A 105 9.18 -7.85 -2.28
N ILE A 106 8.00 -7.23 -2.20
CA ILE A 106 7.80 -5.85 -2.70
C ILE A 106 8.62 -4.85 -1.86
N LEU A 107 8.64 -5.02 -0.53
CA LEU A 107 9.40 -4.15 0.36
C LEU A 107 10.91 -4.31 0.16
N ASP A 108 11.41 -5.51 -0.10
CA ASP A 108 12.82 -5.77 -0.45
C ASP A 108 13.23 -5.01 -1.71
N GLU A 109 12.41 -5.05 -2.75
CA GLU A 109 12.66 -4.30 -3.99
C GLU A 109 12.61 -2.78 -3.77
N HIS A 110 11.70 -2.30 -2.92
CA HIS A 110 11.64 -0.88 -2.55
C HIS A 110 12.88 -0.47 -1.75
N LEU A 111 13.31 -1.30 -0.79
CA LEU A 111 14.53 -1.06 -0.01
C LEU A 111 15.77 -1.01 -0.91
N LEU A 112 15.92 -1.97 -1.82
CA LEU A 112 16.98 -1.97 -2.83
C LEU A 112 16.92 -0.68 -3.67
N SER A 113 15.72 -0.29 -4.08
CA SER A 113 15.51 0.91 -4.87
C SER A 113 15.98 2.17 -4.14
N VAL A 114 15.48 2.39 -2.92
CA VAL A 114 15.83 3.57 -2.11
C VAL A 114 17.30 3.55 -1.69
N GLY A 115 17.87 2.37 -1.43
CA GLY A 115 19.24 2.23 -0.93
C GLY A 115 20.33 2.30 -2.01
N ARG A 116 20.05 1.88 -3.25
CA ARG A 116 21.12 1.65 -4.25
C ARG A 116 20.86 2.24 -5.63
N ARG A 117 19.62 2.38 -6.08
CA ARG A 117 19.30 2.93 -7.41
C ARG A 117 19.47 4.45 -7.44
N SER A 118 19.85 5.00 -8.58
CA SER A 118 19.82 6.44 -8.82
C SER A 118 18.39 6.98 -8.81
N ALA A 119 18.21 8.28 -8.64
CA ALA A 119 16.88 8.90 -8.62
C ALA A 119 16.05 8.60 -9.87
N LEU A 120 16.70 8.55 -11.05
CA LEU A 120 16.04 8.24 -12.31
C LEU A 120 15.57 6.78 -12.35
N GLU A 121 16.44 5.84 -11.96
CA GLU A 121 16.09 4.42 -11.88
C GLU A 121 14.97 4.14 -10.86
N ARG A 122 15.01 4.81 -9.68
CA ARG A 122 13.93 4.72 -8.68
C ARG A 122 12.58 5.16 -9.25
N ALA A 123 12.56 6.32 -9.92
CA ALA A 123 11.34 6.87 -10.50
C ALA A 123 10.79 5.98 -11.61
N SER A 124 11.66 5.52 -12.54
CA SER A 124 11.29 4.62 -13.63
C SER A 124 10.71 3.31 -13.09
N TYR A 125 11.40 2.69 -12.12
CA TYR A 125 10.94 1.46 -11.49
C TYR A 125 9.58 1.64 -10.81
N LEU A 126 9.42 2.69 -9.98
CA LEU A 126 8.18 2.91 -9.24
C LEU A 126 6.99 3.13 -10.19
N LEU A 127 7.14 3.93 -11.22
CA LEU A 127 6.08 4.20 -12.19
C LEU A 127 5.68 2.93 -12.96
N ALA A 128 6.66 2.14 -13.42
CA ALA A 128 6.41 0.86 -14.08
C ALA A 128 5.73 -0.14 -13.15
N PHE A 129 6.20 -0.25 -11.91
CA PHE A 129 5.64 -1.11 -10.88
C PHE A 129 4.18 -0.76 -10.57
N LEU A 130 3.86 0.52 -10.36
CA LEU A 130 2.49 0.95 -10.06
C LEU A 130 1.55 0.77 -11.24
N PHE A 131 2.03 1.07 -12.46
CA PHE A 131 1.24 0.84 -13.66
C PHE A 131 0.89 -0.65 -13.82
N GLU A 132 1.88 -1.53 -13.68
CA GLU A 132 1.67 -2.97 -13.78
C GLU A 132 0.76 -3.51 -12.67
N ARG A 133 0.93 -3.06 -11.43
CA ARG A 133 0.01 -3.42 -10.33
C ARG A 133 -1.43 -2.99 -10.61
N GLY A 134 -1.61 -1.77 -11.09
CA GLY A 134 -2.93 -1.25 -11.46
C GLY A 134 -3.55 -2.04 -12.61
N ARG A 135 -2.73 -2.45 -13.59
CA ARG A 135 -3.18 -3.28 -14.73
C ARG A 135 -3.62 -4.68 -14.26
N VAL A 136 -2.81 -5.34 -13.45
CA VAL A 136 -3.12 -6.68 -12.92
C VAL A 136 -4.34 -6.68 -12.02
N SER A 137 -4.54 -5.62 -11.23
CA SER A 137 -5.71 -5.46 -10.36
C SER A 137 -6.96 -4.95 -11.09
N GLY A 138 -6.87 -4.65 -12.39
CA GLY A 138 -7.98 -4.20 -13.22
C GLY A 138 -8.42 -2.74 -13.02
N ILE A 139 -7.68 -1.94 -12.25
CA ILE A 139 -8.00 -0.50 -12.04
C ILE A 139 -7.29 0.43 -13.04
N VAL A 140 -6.26 -0.05 -13.72
CA VAL A 140 -5.68 0.55 -14.92
C VAL A 140 -6.13 -0.26 -16.13
N THR A 141 -6.86 0.38 -17.04
CA THR A 141 -7.41 -0.24 -18.26
C THR A 141 -6.99 0.56 -19.49
N GLU A 142 -7.32 0.09 -20.68
CA GLU A 142 -7.09 0.81 -21.94
C GLU A 142 -7.74 2.20 -21.95
N GLU A 143 -8.90 2.36 -21.30
CA GLU A 143 -9.63 3.63 -21.20
C GLU A 143 -9.13 4.49 -20.03
N ARG A 144 -8.52 3.89 -19.02
CA ARG A 144 -8.07 4.54 -17.78
C ARG A 144 -6.60 4.24 -17.51
N ARG A 145 -5.72 4.84 -18.32
CA ARG A 145 -4.27 4.60 -18.34
C ARG A 145 -3.49 5.53 -17.40
N HIS A 146 -4.00 5.83 -16.21
CA HIS A 146 -3.27 6.69 -15.28
C HIS A 146 -3.18 6.07 -13.90
N VAL A 147 -2.07 6.36 -13.21
CA VAL A 147 -1.83 6.06 -11.81
C VAL A 147 -2.09 7.35 -11.02
N PRO A 148 -2.98 7.36 -10.01
CA PRO A 148 -3.44 8.61 -9.37
C PRO A 148 -2.47 9.12 -8.30
N ILE A 149 -1.17 9.20 -8.62
CA ILE A 149 -0.14 9.69 -7.71
C ILE A 149 0.34 11.09 -8.08
N THR A 150 0.65 11.88 -7.07
CA THR A 150 1.24 13.21 -7.22
C THR A 150 2.75 13.16 -7.12
N GLN A 151 3.41 14.27 -7.46
CA GLN A 151 4.85 14.44 -7.27
C GLN A 151 5.24 14.33 -5.78
N THR A 152 4.37 14.74 -4.87
CA THR A 152 4.57 14.56 -3.41
C THR A 152 4.57 13.08 -3.03
N HIS A 153 3.62 12.30 -3.53
CA HIS A 153 3.59 10.85 -3.31
C HIS A 153 4.85 10.17 -3.86
N LEU A 154 5.32 10.59 -5.04
CA LEU A 154 6.59 10.11 -5.60
C LEU A 154 7.77 10.46 -4.68
N ALA A 155 7.88 11.71 -4.25
CA ALA A 155 8.94 12.17 -3.35
C ALA A 155 8.95 11.35 -2.04
N ASP A 156 7.78 11.19 -1.41
CA ASP A 156 7.60 10.43 -0.17
C ASP A 156 7.91 8.93 -0.34
N THR A 157 7.70 8.37 -1.53
CA THR A 157 8.03 6.96 -1.81
C THR A 157 9.52 6.79 -2.11
N LEU A 158 10.10 7.71 -2.89
CA LEU A 158 11.48 7.60 -3.37
C LEU A 158 12.52 8.09 -2.35
N GLY A 159 12.10 8.70 -1.23
CA GLY A 159 12.99 9.32 -0.26
C GLY A 159 13.73 10.53 -0.84
N LEU A 160 13.08 11.31 -1.72
CA LEU A 160 13.64 12.46 -2.38
C LEU A 160 12.92 13.76 -1.98
N SER A 161 13.59 14.89 -2.08
CA SER A 161 12.90 16.18 -1.99
C SER A 161 12.00 16.40 -3.22
N ILE A 162 10.94 17.19 -3.07
CA ILE A 162 10.06 17.60 -4.19
C ILE A 162 10.85 18.20 -5.35
N VAL A 163 11.84 19.05 -5.06
CA VAL A 163 12.68 19.70 -6.07
C VAL A 163 13.47 18.66 -6.85
N HIS A 164 14.05 17.67 -6.16
CA HIS A 164 14.82 16.60 -6.79
C HIS A 164 13.90 15.68 -7.62
N THR A 165 12.73 15.33 -7.09
CA THR A 165 11.72 14.55 -7.80
C THR A 165 11.32 15.23 -9.11
N ASN A 166 11.02 16.55 -9.07
CA ASN A 166 10.66 17.31 -10.27
C ASN A 166 11.77 17.35 -11.31
N LYS A 167 13.03 17.53 -10.87
CA LYS A 167 14.19 17.47 -11.79
C LYS A 167 14.37 16.07 -12.40
N THR A 168 14.08 15.03 -11.63
CA THR A 168 14.17 13.63 -12.09
C THR A 168 13.08 13.33 -13.13
N LEU A 169 11.82 13.73 -12.87
CA LEU A 169 10.70 13.51 -13.79
C LEU A 169 10.87 14.23 -15.13
N LYS A 170 11.57 15.37 -15.16
CA LYS A 170 11.88 16.07 -16.44
C LYS A 170 12.90 15.33 -17.32
N LYS A 171 13.54 14.28 -16.79
CA LYS A 171 14.51 13.47 -17.52
C LYS A 171 13.91 12.13 -18.00
N LEU A 172 12.71 11.80 -17.55
CA LEU A 172 11.89 10.68 -18.03
C LEU A 172 11.12 11.07 -19.29
#